data_f6e6aaf7a4e1b0a93f9ddc66cd029a20
#
_entry.id   f6e6aaf7a4e1b0a93f9ddc66cd029a20
#
_cell.length_a   1.000
_cell.length_b   1.000
_cell.length_c   1.000
_cell.angle_alpha   90.00
_cell.angle_beta   90.00
_cell.angle_gamma   90.00
#
_symmetry.space_group_name_H-M   'P 1'
#
loop_
_entity.id
_entity.type
_entity.pdbx_description
1 polymer ?
#
loop_
_entity_poly.entity_id
_entity_poly.type
_entity_poly.pdbx_seq_one_letter_code
_entity_poly.pdbx_strand_id
1 'polypeptide(L)'
;MNRMPICRVFLATSVLWLVVPTAVASTVVVGTCLPHLQSYSTISQAISSVPSGSIILVCPGVYAEQVTITQPLTLKGVPSANTSNPTIVVPSGGLTKSVIAPTNGVTMYFQVLVQGTDSGLVNISNLAVNGSSSANKNLNGWIEGIYYQNSSGTVSDVAAYGRNGNGAGFGIFLEGTTSPAKTVTVKNNSVHDFDSEGIRTNGSVVPSLTVNITSNSVVHSNTFSGNPAYGGIDVQGAMGTISNNRVITHPAAPGVSAGTGIAFPSSSVVTGNTVENFSVGIWALGNSNSVKTNQVSLAGGAIVISGNSNDIESNSLLNLTRDGGSGISFNCTGTGNTVIHNLINDATVGIVNHSGNTISPNTYSNVAVQISPPC
;
A
#
# COMPACT_ATOMS: atom_id res chain seq x y z
N MET A 1 32.70 82.96 -27.78
CA MET A 1 32.87 81.60 -27.26
C MET A 1 31.72 81.31 -26.26
N ASN A 2 30.61 80.75 -26.76
CA ASN A 2 29.42 80.48 -25.93
C ASN A 2 29.57 79.04 -25.40
N ARG A 3 29.60 78.83 -24.08
CA ARG A 3 29.54 77.55 -23.41
C ARG A 3 28.05 77.25 -23.12
N MET A 4 27.53 76.20 -23.72
CA MET A 4 26.25 75.53 -23.41
C MET A 4 26.32 74.81 -22.07
N PRO A 5 25.32 74.86 -21.19
CA PRO A 5 25.23 74.09 -19.97
C PRO A 5 24.69 72.68 -20.31
N ILE A 6 25.39 71.62 -19.84
CA ILE A 6 24.94 70.23 -19.93
C ILE A 6 23.94 69.97 -18.85
N CYS A 7 22.67 69.80 -19.23
CA CYS A 7 21.61 69.34 -18.33
C CYS A 7 21.75 67.81 -18.08
N ARG A 8 22.14 67.43 -16.85
CA ARG A 8 22.16 66.03 -16.44
C ARG A 8 20.76 65.61 -15.97
N VAL A 9 20.08 64.78 -16.76
CA VAL A 9 18.83 64.14 -16.36
C VAL A 9 19.17 62.97 -15.48
N PHE A 10 18.80 63.01 -14.19
CA PHE A 10 18.85 61.87 -13.29
C PHE A 10 17.57 61.04 -13.49
N LEU A 11 17.67 59.86 -14.13
CA LEU A 11 16.62 58.87 -14.10
C LEU A 11 16.65 58.17 -12.74
N ALA A 12 15.66 58.46 -11.89
CA ALA A 12 15.40 57.73 -10.67
C ALA A 12 14.66 56.43 -11.04
N THR A 13 15.34 55.30 -11.07
CA THR A 13 14.73 53.96 -11.19
C THR A 13 14.16 53.56 -9.83
N SER A 14 12.84 53.73 -9.65
CA SER A 14 12.12 53.18 -8.50
C SER A 14 11.98 51.67 -8.67
N VAL A 15 12.74 50.86 -7.90
CA VAL A 15 12.58 49.41 -7.78
C VAL A 15 11.37 49.13 -6.92
N LEU A 16 10.27 48.75 -7.56
CA LEU A 16 9.05 48.33 -6.86
C LEU A 16 9.30 46.90 -6.35
N TRP A 17 9.54 46.72 -5.05
CA TRP A 17 9.58 45.42 -4.41
C TRP A 17 8.16 44.86 -4.33
N LEU A 18 7.81 43.95 -5.23
CA LEU A 18 6.63 43.09 -5.10
C LEU A 18 6.82 42.16 -3.90
N VAL A 19 6.28 42.51 -2.76
CA VAL A 19 6.13 41.58 -1.63
C VAL A 19 5.05 40.60 -2.04
N VAL A 20 5.45 39.43 -2.56
CA VAL A 20 4.54 38.30 -2.76
C VAL A 20 4.24 37.73 -1.37
N PRO A 21 3.00 37.80 -0.87
CA PRO A 21 2.67 37.19 0.42
C PRO A 21 2.91 35.71 0.31
N THR A 22 3.85 35.17 1.07
CA THR A 22 4.01 33.72 1.23
C THR A 22 2.78 33.21 1.96
N ALA A 23 1.97 32.40 1.29
CA ALA A 23 0.83 31.76 1.91
C ALA A 23 1.33 30.83 3.03
N VAL A 24 0.95 31.13 4.27
CA VAL A 24 1.36 30.35 5.44
C VAL A 24 0.43 29.16 5.60
N ALA A 25 1.01 27.99 5.84
CA ALA A 25 0.26 26.76 6.14
C ALA A 25 -0.75 27.03 7.28
N SER A 26 -1.98 26.57 7.11
CA SER A 26 -3.09 26.81 8.03
C SER A 26 -3.73 25.51 8.51
N THR A 27 -4.43 25.59 9.63
CA THR A 27 -5.31 24.50 10.09
C THR A 27 -6.75 24.90 9.86
N VAL A 28 -7.48 24.09 9.11
CA VAL A 28 -8.90 24.30 8.79
C VAL A 28 -9.71 23.06 9.11
N VAL A 29 -11.04 23.17 9.09
CA VAL A 29 -11.93 22.04 9.38
C VAL A 29 -12.96 21.84 8.26
N VAL A 30 -13.28 20.60 7.98
CA VAL A 30 -14.44 20.21 7.17
C VAL A 30 -15.55 19.77 8.11
N GLY A 31 -16.71 20.43 8.04
CA GLY A 31 -17.79 20.28 9.00
C GLY A 31 -17.76 21.33 10.13
N THR A 32 -18.50 21.08 11.20
CA THR A 32 -18.76 22.10 12.23
C THR A 32 -18.32 21.69 13.65
N CYS A 33 -17.58 20.61 13.81
CA CYS A 33 -17.20 20.08 15.13
C CYS A 33 -16.13 20.94 15.85
N LEU A 34 -15.45 21.85 15.14
CA LEU A 34 -14.43 22.73 15.68
C LEU A 34 -14.73 24.20 15.29
N PRO A 35 -15.67 24.85 16.00
CA PRO A 35 -16.24 26.15 15.57
C PRO A 35 -15.25 27.33 15.60
N HIS A 36 -14.08 27.17 16.21
CA HIS A 36 -13.03 28.19 16.24
C HIS A 36 -12.09 28.15 15.00
N LEU A 37 -12.24 27.14 14.12
CA LEU A 37 -11.48 27.04 12.88
C LEU A 37 -12.31 27.48 11.68
N GLN A 38 -11.63 27.95 10.65
CA GLN A 38 -12.26 28.16 9.34
C GLN A 38 -12.83 26.84 8.83
N SER A 39 -14.14 26.80 8.55
CA SER A 39 -14.84 25.62 8.16
C SER A 39 -15.19 25.57 6.66
N TYR A 40 -15.22 24.37 6.11
CA TYR A 40 -15.63 24.06 4.75
C TYR A 40 -16.72 22.99 4.77
N SER A 41 -17.56 22.96 3.74
CA SER A 41 -18.63 21.98 3.61
C SER A 41 -18.14 20.65 3.00
N THR A 42 -17.05 20.67 2.22
CA THR A 42 -16.50 19.49 1.56
C THR A 42 -14.99 19.41 1.71
N ILE A 43 -14.44 18.20 1.62
CA ILE A 43 -12.99 17.97 1.68
C ILE A 43 -12.31 18.60 0.46
N SER A 44 -12.90 18.43 -0.72
CA SER A 44 -12.37 18.99 -1.97
C SER A 44 -12.29 20.51 -1.95
N GLN A 45 -13.30 21.19 -1.35
CA GLN A 45 -13.29 22.64 -1.17
C GLN A 45 -12.17 23.08 -0.23
N ALA A 46 -11.98 22.38 0.89
CA ALA A 46 -10.89 22.69 1.83
C ALA A 46 -9.51 22.53 1.14
N ILE A 47 -9.28 21.44 0.42
CA ILE A 47 -8.02 21.19 -0.30
C ILE A 47 -7.70 22.31 -1.29
N SER A 48 -8.70 22.78 -2.06
CA SER A 48 -8.49 23.84 -3.06
C SER A 48 -8.28 25.23 -2.45
N SER A 49 -8.66 25.41 -1.19
CA SER A 49 -8.66 26.73 -0.53
C SER A 49 -7.46 26.96 0.40
N VAL A 50 -6.71 25.92 0.74
CA VAL A 50 -5.57 26.03 1.68
C VAL A 50 -4.24 26.04 0.95
N PRO A 51 -3.21 26.71 1.48
CA PRO A 51 -1.86 26.64 0.95
C PRO A 51 -1.20 25.27 1.26
N SER A 52 -0.13 24.97 0.53
CA SER A 52 0.72 23.79 0.78
C SER A 52 1.19 23.72 2.23
N GLY A 53 1.27 22.52 2.77
CA GLY A 53 1.68 22.24 4.16
C GLY A 53 0.54 22.37 5.19
N SER A 54 -0.67 22.73 4.76
CA SER A 54 -1.80 22.91 5.66
C SER A 54 -2.33 21.61 6.26
N ILE A 55 -3.07 21.72 7.36
CA ILE A 55 -3.76 20.62 8.03
C ILE A 55 -5.27 20.80 7.81
N ILE A 56 -5.90 19.79 7.23
CA ILE A 56 -7.35 19.72 7.05
C ILE A 56 -7.90 18.70 8.03
N LEU A 57 -8.62 19.16 9.03
CA LEU A 57 -9.32 18.34 10.00
C LEU A 57 -10.72 18.01 9.47
N VAL A 58 -11.09 16.73 9.46
CA VAL A 58 -12.39 16.28 8.95
C VAL A 58 -13.25 15.83 10.13
N CYS A 59 -14.36 16.49 10.35
CA CYS A 59 -15.31 16.16 11.40
C CYS A 59 -15.96 14.78 11.13
N PRO A 60 -16.43 14.07 12.17
CA PRO A 60 -17.26 12.89 12.00
C PRO A 60 -18.45 13.16 11.08
N GLY A 61 -18.67 12.26 10.10
CA GLY A 61 -19.71 12.43 9.09
C GLY A 61 -19.45 11.58 7.85
N VAL A 62 -20.35 11.68 6.88
CA VAL A 62 -20.27 10.97 5.59
C VAL A 62 -20.05 11.99 4.47
N TYR A 63 -19.00 11.82 3.71
CA TYR A 63 -18.55 12.70 2.64
C TYR A 63 -18.59 11.97 1.30
N ALA A 64 -19.59 12.26 0.49
CA ALA A 64 -19.78 11.63 -0.82
C ALA A 64 -18.93 12.35 -1.88
N GLU A 65 -17.63 12.06 -1.92
CA GLU A 65 -16.65 12.76 -2.75
C GLU A 65 -15.63 11.82 -3.41
N GLN A 66 -15.14 12.23 -4.59
CA GLN A 66 -13.83 11.81 -5.12
C GLN A 66 -12.81 12.90 -4.83
N VAL A 67 -11.88 12.60 -3.94
CA VAL A 67 -10.90 13.56 -3.43
C VAL A 67 -9.62 13.48 -4.24
N THR A 68 -9.08 14.64 -4.68
CA THR A 68 -7.78 14.73 -5.35
C THR A 68 -6.88 15.69 -4.57
N ILE A 69 -5.68 15.25 -4.21
CA ILE A 69 -4.67 16.01 -3.47
C ILE A 69 -3.46 16.18 -4.38
N THR A 70 -3.17 17.42 -4.75
CA THR A 70 -2.07 17.78 -5.67
C THR A 70 -1.00 18.64 -5.01
N GLN A 71 -1.07 18.82 -3.71
CA GLN A 71 -0.12 19.60 -2.93
C GLN A 71 0.16 18.94 -1.58
N PRO A 72 1.35 19.16 -0.99
CA PRO A 72 1.65 18.70 0.36
C PRO A 72 0.63 19.19 1.37
N LEU A 73 0.04 18.28 2.14
CA LEU A 73 -0.90 18.60 3.23
C LEU A 73 -1.11 17.39 4.17
N THR A 74 -1.77 17.64 5.28
CA THR A 74 -2.28 16.59 6.16
C THR A 74 -3.82 16.58 6.12
N LEU A 75 -4.41 15.46 5.71
CA LEU A 75 -5.85 15.19 5.79
C LEU A 75 -6.10 14.25 6.98
N LYS A 76 -6.76 14.74 8.01
CA LYS A 76 -6.89 14.00 9.27
C LYS A 76 -8.32 14.03 9.79
N GLY A 77 -8.88 12.83 10.05
CA GLY A 77 -10.16 12.73 10.76
C GLY A 77 -10.04 13.19 12.21
N VAL A 78 -11.03 13.91 12.69
CA VAL A 78 -11.16 14.26 14.11
C VAL A 78 -11.71 13.05 14.86
N PRO A 79 -10.97 12.47 15.82
CA PRO A 79 -11.47 11.35 16.59
C PRO A 79 -12.71 11.77 17.40
N SER A 80 -13.67 10.88 17.48
CA SER A 80 -14.85 11.08 18.34
C SER A 80 -15.07 9.84 19.20
N ALA A 81 -15.27 10.04 20.49
CA ALA A 81 -15.54 8.96 21.43
C ALA A 81 -16.90 8.26 21.18
N ASN A 82 -17.84 8.96 20.54
CA ASN A 82 -19.23 8.51 20.43
C ASN A 82 -19.70 8.32 18.97
N THR A 83 -18.88 8.59 17.99
CA THR A 83 -19.25 8.49 16.57
C THR A 83 -18.14 7.78 15.77
N SER A 84 -18.53 7.19 14.66
CA SER A 84 -17.56 6.61 13.71
C SER A 84 -16.61 7.67 13.17
N ASN A 85 -15.42 7.25 12.74
CA ASN A 85 -14.49 8.11 12.01
C ASN A 85 -15.18 8.74 10.79
N PRO A 86 -14.77 9.95 10.37
CA PRO A 86 -15.28 10.53 9.13
C PRO A 86 -15.07 9.56 7.97
N THR A 87 -16.10 9.36 7.17
CA THR A 87 -16.10 8.36 6.09
C THR A 87 -16.27 9.03 4.74
N ILE A 88 -15.30 8.83 3.85
CA ILE A 88 -15.40 9.21 2.44
C ILE A 88 -16.11 8.05 1.72
N VAL A 89 -17.23 8.31 1.10
CA VAL A 89 -18.02 7.34 0.34
C VAL A 89 -18.05 7.69 -1.14
N VAL A 90 -18.35 6.69 -1.98
CA VAL A 90 -18.55 6.91 -3.40
C VAL A 90 -19.76 7.85 -3.63
N PRO A 91 -19.63 8.89 -4.47
CA PRO A 91 -20.77 9.72 -4.86
C PRO A 91 -21.93 8.90 -5.46
N SER A 92 -23.16 9.37 -5.37
CA SER A 92 -24.34 8.67 -5.86
C SER A 92 -24.28 8.34 -7.37
N GLY A 93 -23.57 9.15 -8.15
CA GLY A 93 -23.30 8.90 -9.58
C GLY A 93 -22.14 7.94 -9.87
N GLY A 94 -21.50 7.37 -8.85
CA GLY A 94 -20.31 6.54 -9.00
C GLY A 94 -19.01 7.34 -9.10
N LEU A 95 -17.92 6.63 -9.36
CA LEU A 95 -16.61 7.23 -9.62
C LEU A 95 -16.55 7.72 -11.07
N THR A 96 -16.41 9.02 -11.27
CA THR A 96 -16.38 9.66 -12.59
C THR A 96 -15.00 10.18 -12.99
N LYS A 97 -14.11 10.41 -12.00
CA LYS A 97 -12.74 10.84 -12.25
C LYS A 97 -11.83 9.62 -12.31
N SER A 98 -10.90 9.62 -13.25
CA SER A 98 -9.87 8.60 -13.42
C SER A 98 -8.56 9.21 -13.86
N VAL A 99 -7.49 8.47 -13.70
CA VAL A 99 -6.15 8.77 -14.25
C VAL A 99 -5.61 7.53 -14.94
N ILE A 100 -4.59 7.71 -15.78
CA ILE A 100 -3.89 6.60 -16.39
C ILE A 100 -2.71 6.23 -15.49
N ALA A 101 -2.59 4.96 -15.14
CA ALA A 101 -1.43 4.45 -14.42
C ALA A 101 -0.18 4.52 -15.28
N PRO A 102 0.88 5.24 -14.88
CA PRO A 102 2.07 5.41 -15.69
C PRO A 102 2.89 4.11 -15.87
N THR A 103 2.71 3.11 -15.02
CA THR A 103 3.44 1.83 -15.12
C THR A 103 2.90 0.88 -16.18
N ASN A 104 1.59 0.86 -16.43
CA ASN A 104 0.95 -0.15 -17.28
C ASN A 104 -0.13 0.40 -18.22
N GLY A 105 -0.43 1.69 -18.18
CA GLY A 105 -1.43 2.33 -19.05
C GLY A 105 -2.90 2.01 -18.70
N VAL A 106 -3.17 1.39 -17.57
CA VAL A 106 -4.53 1.06 -17.13
C VAL A 106 -5.25 2.30 -16.61
N THR A 107 -6.54 2.40 -16.90
CA THR A 107 -7.40 3.44 -16.31
C THR A 107 -7.66 3.12 -14.84
N MET A 108 -7.32 4.07 -13.96
CA MET A 108 -7.46 3.96 -12.52
C MET A 108 -8.57 4.88 -12.03
N TYR A 109 -9.65 4.31 -11.52
CA TYR A 109 -10.70 5.04 -10.81
C TYR A 109 -10.36 5.04 -9.33
N PHE A 110 -10.39 6.18 -8.69
CA PHE A 110 -9.97 6.34 -7.30
C PHE A 110 -11.05 7.01 -6.45
N GLN A 111 -11.01 6.79 -5.18
CA GLN A 111 -11.80 7.56 -4.23
C GLN A 111 -10.98 8.69 -3.60
N VAL A 112 -9.73 8.41 -3.26
CA VAL A 112 -8.75 9.41 -2.84
C VAL A 112 -7.50 9.26 -3.69
N LEU A 113 -7.14 10.29 -4.45
CA LEU A 113 -5.91 10.35 -5.25
C LEU A 113 -4.93 11.35 -4.66
N VAL A 114 -3.69 10.95 -4.50
CA VAL A 114 -2.55 11.82 -4.19
C VAL A 114 -1.59 11.79 -5.37
N GLN A 115 -1.36 12.93 -6.02
CA GLN A 115 -0.49 13.00 -7.20
C GLN A 115 0.29 14.32 -7.29
N GLY A 116 1.48 14.29 -7.90
CA GLY A 116 2.23 15.49 -8.25
C GLY A 116 2.75 16.29 -7.06
N THR A 117 2.98 15.65 -5.91
CA THR A 117 3.47 16.31 -4.69
C THR A 117 4.99 16.18 -4.58
N ASP A 118 5.73 16.62 -5.63
CA ASP A 118 7.17 16.37 -5.74
C ASP A 118 8.01 17.02 -4.63
N SER A 119 7.52 18.08 -4.00
CA SER A 119 8.26 18.88 -3.02
C SER A 119 7.85 18.66 -1.56
N GLY A 120 6.96 17.69 -1.25
CA GLY A 120 6.54 17.48 0.13
C GLY A 120 5.66 16.25 0.34
N LEU A 121 5.20 16.11 1.57
CA LEU A 121 4.48 14.92 2.02
C LEU A 121 2.97 15.16 2.04
N VAL A 122 2.21 14.14 1.68
CA VAL A 122 0.78 14.07 1.99
C VAL A 122 0.55 13.00 3.04
N ASN A 123 -0.09 13.39 4.15
CA ASN A 123 -0.42 12.47 5.21
C ASN A 123 -1.94 12.33 5.34
N ILE A 124 -2.43 11.09 5.29
CA ILE A 124 -3.86 10.76 5.44
C ILE A 124 -4.02 9.90 6.68
N SER A 125 -4.89 10.31 7.61
CA SER A 125 -5.05 9.55 8.86
C SER A 125 -6.42 9.68 9.51
N ASN A 126 -6.77 8.68 10.36
CA ASN A 126 -7.97 8.67 11.21
C ASN A 126 -9.29 8.87 10.44
N LEU A 127 -9.45 8.25 9.28
CA LEU A 127 -10.67 8.32 8.49
C LEU A 127 -10.99 6.97 7.85
N ALA A 128 -12.18 6.85 7.30
CA ALA A 128 -12.57 5.68 6.53
C ALA A 128 -12.78 6.04 5.05
N VAL A 129 -12.45 5.10 4.16
CA VAL A 129 -12.67 5.19 2.72
C VAL A 129 -13.48 3.98 2.29
N ASN A 130 -14.79 4.19 2.12
CA ASN A 130 -15.75 3.14 1.77
C ASN A 130 -16.07 3.20 0.27
N GLY A 131 -15.67 2.19 -0.48
CA GLY A 131 -15.91 2.05 -1.91
C GLY A 131 -17.14 1.25 -2.28
N SER A 132 -17.95 0.83 -1.31
CA SER A 132 -19.17 0.07 -1.56
C SER A 132 -20.16 0.88 -2.39
N SER A 133 -20.31 0.54 -3.67
CA SER A 133 -21.30 1.17 -4.56
C SER A 133 -21.64 0.27 -5.74
N SER A 134 -22.93 0.08 -5.99
CA SER A 134 -23.38 -0.61 -7.19
C SER A 134 -23.12 0.19 -8.49
N ALA A 135 -22.92 1.50 -8.39
CA ALA A 135 -22.61 2.35 -9.53
C ALA A 135 -21.23 2.08 -10.14
N ASN A 136 -20.33 1.43 -9.39
CA ASN A 136 -18.97 1.13 -9.86
C ASN A 136 -18.86 -0.18 -10.67
N LYS A 137 -19.92 -1.01 -10.72
CA LYS A 137 -19.87 -2.37 -11.32
C LYS A 137 -19.53 -2.41 -12.82
N ASN A 138 -19.71 -1.30 -13.53
CA ASN A 138 -19.50 -1.24 -14.99
C ASN A 138 -18.29 -0.37 -15.37
N LEU A 139 -17.43 -0.01 -14.44
CA LEU A 139 -16.23 0.76 -14.74
C LEU A 139 -15.23 -0.13 -15.50
N ASN A 140 -14.72 0.37 -16.62
CA ASN A 140 -13.67 -0.29 -17.39
C ASN A 140 -12.30 0.20 -16.91
N GLY A 141 -11.79 -0.41 -15.85
CA GLY A 141 -10.52 -0.04 -15.22
C GLY A 141 -10.41 -0.57 -13.80
N TRP A 142 -9.34 -0.23 -13.13
CA TRP A 142 -9.10 -0.59 -11.74
C TRP A 142 -9.73 0.44 -10.80
N ILE A 143 -10.13 -0.02 -9.62
CA ILE A 143 -10.80 0.83 -8.62
C ILE A 143 -9.95 0.86 -7.35
N GLU A 144 -9.55 2.08 -6.95
CA GLU A 144 -8.67 2.32 -5.84
C GLU A 144 -9.38 3.00 -4.67
N GLY A 145 -9.08 2.55 -3.48
CA GLY A 145 -9.47 3.28 -2.28
C GLY A 145 -8.65 4.55 -2.11
N ILE A 146 -7.39 4.35 -1.83
CA ILE A 146 -6.41 5.42 -1.71
C ILE A 146 -5.30 5.12 -2.71
N TYR A 147 -5.02 6.06 -3.59
CA TYR A 147 -4.00 5.94 -4.62
C TYR A 147 -2.95 7.04 -4.48
N TYR A 148 -1.70 6.63 -4.22
CA TYR A 148 -0.53 7.51 -4.29
C TYR A 148 0.17 7.31 -5.62
N GLN A 149 0.12 8.31 -6.49
CA GLN A 149 0.78 8.32 -7.79
C GLN A 149 1.96 9.30 -7.76
N ASN A 150 3.17 8.78 -7.84
CA ASN A 150 4.41 9.58 -7.83
C ASN A 150 4.48 10.60 -6.67
N SER A 151 4.05 10.19 -5.49
CA SER A 151 3.95 11.06 -4.33
C SER A 151 4.48 10.36 -3.08
N SER A 152 4.99 11.12 -2.12
CA SER A 152 5.48 10.63 -0.84
C SER A 152 4.52 10.98 0.30
N GLY A 153 4.51 10.17 1.35
CA GLY A 153 3.69 10.47 2.53
C GLY A 153 3.37 9.29 3.42
N THR A 154 2.28 9.42 4.16
CA THR A 154 1.84 8.40 5.11
C THR A 154 0.33 8.17 5.00
N VAL A 155 -0.06 6.89 5.00
CA VAL A 155 -1.44 6.46 5.24
C VAL A 155 -1.46 5.73 6.57
N SER A 156 -2.16 6.28 7.57
CA SER A 156 -2.18 5.66 8.90
C SER A 156 -3.54 5.71 9.58
N ASP A 157 -3.85 4.65 10.33
CA ASP A 157 -5.08 4.61 11.13
C ASP A 157 -6.34 4.81 10.25
N VAL A 158 -6.31 4.28 9.02
CA VAL A 158 -7.39 4.38 8.02
C VAL A 158 -8.09 3.03 7.90
N ALA A 159 -9.42 3.06 7.73
CA ALA A 159 -10.19 1.91 7.27
C ALA A 159 -10.47 2.07 5.77
N ALA A 160 -9.91 1.20 4.91
CA ALA A 160 -10.15 1.19 3.47
C ALA A 160 -10.88 -0.10 3.07
N TYR A 161 -12.12 0.01 2.57
CA TYR A 161 -12.96 -1.17 2.33
C TYR A 161 -14.02 -0.99 1.25
N GLY A 162 -14.68 -2.11 0.90
CA GLY A 162 -15.83 -2.10 0.01
C GLY A 162 -15.48 -1.89 -1.47
N ARG A 163 -14.37 -2.44 -1.93
CA ARG A 163 -13.90 -2.32 -3.33
C ARG A 163 -14.48 -3.44 -4.18
N ASN A 164 -15.75 -3.34 -4.51
CA ASN A 164 -16.45 -4.27 -5.41
C ASN A 164 -16.40 -3.72 -6.82
N GLY A 165 -15.40 -4.07 -7.58
CA GLY A 165 -15.26 -3.81 -9.00
C GLY A 165 -15.15 -5.13 -9.79
N ASN A 166 -15.15 -5.14 -11.10
CA ASN A 166 -15.09 -6.32 -11.95
C ASN A 166 -13.77 -7.14 -11.84
N GLY A 167 -13.34 -7.45 -10.60
CA GLY A 167 -12.14 -8.24 -10.30
C GLY A 167 -10.83 -7.42 -10.24
N ALA A 168 -10.90 -6.10 -10.07
CA ALA A 168 -9.74 -5.23 -9.97
C ALA A 168 -9.98 -4.06 -8.98
N GLY A 169 -10.32 -4.41 -7.73
CA GLY A 169 -10.51 -3.45 -6.64
C GLY A 169 -9.41 -3.54 -5.60
N PHE A 170 -8.74 -2.43 -5.31
CA PHE A 170 -7.61 -2.35 -4.38
C PHE A 170 -7.92 -1.43 -3.20
N GLY A 171 -7.48 -1.81 -2.01
CA GLY A 171 -7.65 -0.98 -0.82
C GLY A 171 -6.76 0.26 -0.84
N ILE A 172 -5.44 0.05 -0.89
CA ILE A 172 -4.41 1.09 -0.97
C ILE A 172 -3.44 0.73 -2.11
N PHE A 173 -3.27 1.65 -3.05
CA PHE A 173 -2.37 1.47 -4.19
C PHE A 173 -1.29 2.56 -4.19
N LEU A 174 -0.04 2.14 -4.39
CA LEU A 174 1.13 3.02 -4.38
C LEU A 174 1.89 2.86 -5.69
N GLU A 175 2.09 3.93 -6.43
CA GLU A 175 2.81 3.89 -7.70
C GLU A 175 3.94 4.90 -7.74
N GLY A 176 5.12 4.44 -8.15
CA GLY A 176 6.30 5.27 -8.29
C GLY A 176 7.04 4.98 -9.60
N THR A 177 7.09 5.98 -10.49
CA THR A 177 7.75 5.87 -11.79
C THR A 177 8.74 6.99 -12.07
N THR A 178 8.78 8.00 -11.19
CA THR A 178 9.58 9.21 -11.39
C THR A 178 10.77 9.29 -10.43
N SER A 179 11.80 10.01 -10.85
CA SER A 179 12.90 10.46 -9.99
C SER A 179 12.58 11.86 -9.43
N PRO A 180 12.93 12.17 -8.19
CA PRO A 180 13.53 11.29 -7.18
C PRO A 180 12.57 10.21 -6.67
N ALA A 181 13.14 9.13 -6.12
CA ALA A 181 12.36 8.04 -5.53
C ALA A 181 11.38 8.55 -4.46
N LYS A 182 10.18 7.98 -4.47
CA LYS A 182 9.13 8.31 -3.50
C LYS A 182 9.21 7.37 -2.31
N THR A 183 8.78 7.87 -1.15
CA THR A 183 8.68 7.04 0.06
C THR A 183 7.27 7.13 0.62
N VAL A 184 6.63 5.98 0.79
CA VAL A 184 5.29 5.90 1.38
C VAL A 184 5.29 4.95 2.56
N THR A 185 4.75 5.43 3.69
CA THR A 185 4.51 4.62 4.88
C THR A 185 3.02 4.28 4.96
N VAL A 186 2.70 2.99 5.06
CA VAL A 186 1.34 2.48 5.27
C VAL A 186 1.31 1.76 6.60
N LYS A 187 0.67 2.33 7.62
CA LYS A 187 0.74 1.78 8.98
C LYS A 187 -0.58 1.82 9.74
N ASN A 188 -0.82 0.81 10.56
CA ASN A 188 -1.98 0.71 11.46
C ASN A 188 -3.32 0.81 10.72
N ASN A 189 -3.40 0.42 9.45
CA ASN A 189 -4.63 0.50 8.69
C ASN A 189 -5.43 -0.80 8.80
N SER A 190 -6.76 -0.69 8.65
CA SER A 190 -7.67 -1.81 8.43
C SER A 190 -8.10 -1.82 6.97
N VAL A 191 -7.64 -2.80 6.20
CA VAL A 191 -7.97 -2.94 4.79
C VAL A 191 -8.76 -4.22 4.59
N HIS A 192 -10.00 -4.11 4.12
CA HIS A 192 -10.86 -5.29 3.97
C HIS A 192 -11.88 -5.13 2.83
N ASP A 193 -12.53 -6.22 2.43
CA ASP A 193 -13.55 -6.23 1.38
C ASP A 193 -13.07 -5.61 0.05
N PHE A 194 -11.90 -6.04 -0.41
CA PHE A 194 -11.31 -5.70 -1.69
C PHE A 194 -11.40 -6.88 -2.67
N ASP A 195 -11.35 -6.62 -3.98
CA ASP A 195 -11.51 -7.67 -5.01
C ASP A 195 -10.19 -8.30 -5.45
N SER A 196 -9.11 -7.54 -5.47
CA SER A 196 -7.80 -8.01 -5.94
C SER A 196 -6.78 -8.04 -4.82
N GLU A 197 -6.13 -6.93 -4.50
CA GLU A 197 -5.16 -6.86 -3.41
C GLU A 197 -5.55 -5.80 -2.37
N GLY A 198 -5.23 -6.10 -1.11
CA GLY A 198 -5.46 -5.14 -0.03
C GLY A 198 -4.53 -3.93 -0.12
N ILE A 199 -3.24 -4.19 -0.19
CA ILE A 199 -2.20 -3.17 -0.37
C ILE A 199 -1.34 -3.60 -1.56
N ARG A 200 -1.25 -2.76 -2.58
CA ARG A 200 -0.43 -3.02 -3.75
C ARG A 200 0.53 -1.89 -4.03
N THR A 201 1.71 -2.24 -4.53
CA THR A 201 2.64 -1.27 -5.09
C THR A 201 2.93 -1.59 -6.55
N ASN A 202 3.27 -0.56 -7.32
CA ASN A 202 3.76 -0.72 -8.68
C ASN A 202 4.86 0.32 -8.94
N GLY A 203 6.09 -0.15 -9.07
CA GLY A 203 7.25 0.70 -9.34
C GLY A 203 7.83 0.42 -10.73
N SER A 204 8.58 1.37 -11.26
CA SER A 204 9.40 1.13 -12.45
C SER A 204 10.61 0.26 -12.11
N VAL A 205 11.30 -0.26 -13.14
CA VAL A 205 12.49 -1.14 -13.02
C VAL A 205 13.64 -0.50 -12.22
N VAL A 206 13.69 0.82 -12.13
CA VAL A 206 14.61 1.56 -11.25
C VAL A 206 13.87 1.80 -9.93
N PRO A 207 14.50 1.63 -8.74
CA PRO A 207 13.83 1.85 -7.47
C PRO A 207 13.33 3.30 -7.37
N SER A 208 12.09 3.49 -7.83
CA SER A 208 11.39 4.77 -7.83
C SER A 208 10.43 4.89 -6.63
N LEU A 209 10.28 3.78 -5.88
CA LEU A 209 9.40 3.69 -4.73
C LEU A 209 10.05 2.88 -3.61
N THR A 210 10.06 3.46 -2.42
CA THR A 210 10.39 2.79 -1.16
C THR A 210 9.14 2.73 -0.29
N VAL A 211 8.86 1.57 0.30
CA VAL A 211 7.65 1.39 1.12
C VAL A 211 7.97 0.87 2.52
N ASN A 212 7.22 1.38 3.50
CA ASN A 212 7.18 0.85 4.85
C ASN A 212 5.74 0.44 5.16
N ILE A 213 5.44 -0.86 5.06
CA ILE A 213 4.10 -1.41 5.29
C ILE A 213 4.12 -2.13 6.64
N THR A 214 3.55 -1.51 7.66
CA THR A 214 3.70 -2.02 9.03
C THR A 214 2.42 -1.98 9.85
N SER A 215 2.20 -3.01 10.64
CA SER A 215 1.09 -3.10 11.62
C SER A 215 -0.31 -2.93 10.98
N ASN A 216 -0.49 -3.33 9.72
CA ASN A 216 -1.79 -3.28 9.07
C ASN A 216 -2.55 -4.60 9.30
N SER A 217 -3.88 -4.50 9.37
CA SER A 217 -4.80 -5.63 9.27
C SER A 217 -5.36 -5.67 7.86
N VAL A 218 -4.99 -6.67 7.07
CA VAL A 218 -5.43 -6.87 5.69
C VAL A 218 -6.24 -8.15 5.63
N VAL A 219 -7.56 -8.02 5.42
CA VAL A 219 -8.49 -9.15 5.49
C VAL A 219 -9.31 -9.22 4.20
N HIS A 220 -9.05 -10.26 3.41
CA HIS A 220 -9.90 -10.58 2.26
C HIS A 220 -11.14 -11.36 2.76
N SER A 221 -12.27 -10.66 2.90
CA SER A 221 -13.49 -11.19 3.49
C SER A 221 -14.50 -11.72 2.47
N ASN A 222 -14.27 -11.49 1.19
CA ASN A 222 -15.24 -11.85 0.16
C ASN A 222 -15.05 -13.28 -0.34
N THR A 223 -16.15 -14.04 -0.36
CA THR A 223 -16.25 -15.32 -1.06
C THR A 223 -16.38 -15.09 -2.56
N PHE A 224 -15.34 -14.56 -3.22
CA PHE A 224 -15.40 -14.35 -4.66
C PHE A 224 -15.25 -15.67 -5.41
N SER A 225 -16.28 -16.01 -6.14
CA SER A 225 -16.24 -17.06 -7.14
C SER A 225 -15.66 -16.50 -8.43
N GLY A 226 -14.39 -16.66 -8.70
CA GLY A 226 -13.92 -16.49 -10.06
C GLY A 226 -12.56 -15.86 -10.36
N ASN A 227 -11.86 -15.23 -9.42
CA ASN A 227 -10.52 -14.75 -9.71
C ASN A 227 -9.49 -15.35 -8.72
N PRO A 228 -8.58 -16.23 -9.17
CA PRO A 228 -7.58 -16.87 -8.31
C PRO A 228 -6.40 -15.95 -7.95
N ALA A 229 -6.38 -14.70 -8.40
CA ALA A 229 -5.26 -13.80 -8.23
C ALA A 229 -5.53 -12.75 -7.15
N TYR A 230 -5.81 -13.18 -5.92
CA TYR A 230 -5.86 -12.22 -4.81
C TYR A 230 -4.51 -12.13 -4.12
N GLY A 231 -4.18 -10.92 -3.67
CA GLY A 231 -3.04 -10.70 -2.79
C GLY A 231 -3.49 -9.99 -1.51
N GLY A 232 -2.88 -10.34 -0.39
CA GLY A 232 -3.02 -9.52 0.79
C GLY A 232 -2.21 -8.24 0.64
N ILE A 233 -0.89 -8.39 0.54
CA ILE A 233 0.09 -7.33 0.30
C ILE A 233 0.94 -7.75 -0.88
N ASP A 234 0.86 -7.02 -2.00
CA ASP A 234 1.64 -7.29 -3.21
C ASP A 234 2.57 -6.11 -3.52
N VAL A 235 3.86 -6.29 -3.28
CA VAL A 235 4.88 -5.28 -3.56
C VAL A 235 5.53 -5.60 -4.90
N GLN A 236 5.29 -4.76 -5.89
CA GLN A 236 5.90 -4.85 -7.22
C GLN A 236 6.71 -3.60 -7.54
N GLY A 237 7.91 -3.75 -8.07
CA GLY A 237 8.76 -2.64 -8.49
C GLY A 237 9.12 -1.64 -7.38
N ALA A 238 8.96 -2.01 -6.13
CA ALA A 238 9.34 -1.22 -4.96
C ALA A 238 10.22 -2.06 -4.04
N MET A 239 10.94 -1.42 -3.15
CA MET A 239 11.69 -2.09 -2.08
C MET A 239 11.29 -1.53 -0.72
N GLY A 240 11.56 -2.26 0.35
CA GLY A 240 11.33 -1.73 1.69
C GLY A 240 11.04 -2.78 2.74
N THR A 241 10.27 -2.35 3.74
CA THR A 241 9.96 -3.19 4.91
C THR A 241 8.47 -3.53 4.94
N ILE A 242 8.17 -4.81 5.14
CA ILE A 242 6.82 -5.33 5.38
C ILE A 242 6.85 -6.01 6.74
N SER A 243 6.29 -5.39 7.78
CA SER A 243 6.47 -5.88 9.14
C SER A 243 5.23 -5.82 10.01
N ASN A 244 5.09 -6.83 10.87
CA ASN A 244 4.03 -6.88 11.88
C ASN A 244 2.60 -6.74 11.31
N ASN A 245 2.39 -7.11 10.05
CA ASN A 245 1.06 -7.08 9.45
C ASN A 245 0.32 -8.38 9.75
N ARG A 246 -0.99 -8.29 9.87
CA ARG A 246 -1.91 -9.42 9.92
C ARG A 246 -2.61 -9.53 8.57
N VAL A 247 -2.31 -10.57 7.80
CA VAL A 247 -2.80 -10.77 6.43
C VAL A 247 -3.58 -12.07 6.37
N ILE A 248 -4.89 -12.00 6.15
CA ILE A 248 -5.78 -13.16 6.24
C ILE A 248 -6.76 -13.18 5.07
N THR A 249 -7.02 -14.37 4.55
CA THR A 249 -8.16 -14.59 3.68
C THR A 249 -9.13 -15.61 4.29
N HIS A 250 -10.36 -15.64 3.82
CA HIS A 250 -11.27 -16.74 4.15
C HIS A 250 -10.80 -18.03 3.49
N PRO A 251 -11.03 -19.17 4.15
CA PRO A 251 -10.72 -20.47 3.54
C PRO A 251 -11.45 -20.59 2.20
N ALA A 252 -10.69 -20.75 1.12
CA ALA A 252 -11.29 -21.12 -0.16
C ALA A 252 -11.75 -22.59 -0.12
N ALA A 253 -12.72 -22.96 -0.94
CA ALA A 253 -13.09 -24.35 -1.11
C ALA A 253 -11.87 -25.21 -1.51
N PRO A 254 -11.82 -26.52 -1.18
CA PRO A 254 -10.76 -27.39 -1.61
C PRO A 254 -10.53 -27.32 -3.12
N GLY A 255 -9.28 -27.19 -3.54
CA GLY A 255 -8.91 -27.08 -4.97
C GLY A 255 -9.10 -25.68 -5.59
N VAL A 256 -9.56 -24.69 -4.82
CA VAL A 256 -9.63 -23.27 -5.27
C VAL A 256 -8.40 -22.53 -4.76
N SER A 257 -7.67 -21.85 -5.64
CA SER A 257 -6.54 -21.00 -5.23
C SER A 257 -7.05 -19.86 -4.33
N ALA A 258 -6.37 -19.65 -3.21
CA ALA A 258 -6.62 -18.53 -2.30
C ALA A 258 -5.56 -17.43 -2.46
N GLY A 259 -4.89 -17.35 -3.58
CA GLY A 259 -3.90 -16.32 -3.88
C GLY A 259 -2.65 -16.35 -3.01
N THR A 260 -2.00 -15.18 -2.89
CA THR A 260 -0.77 -14.98 -2.14
C THR A 260 -0.97 -14.00 -1.00
N GLY A 261 -0.52 -14.35 0.21
CA GLY A 261 -0.62 -13.48 1.38
C GLY A 261 0.26 -12.23 1.26
N ILE A 262 1.58 -12.43 1.12
CA ILE A 262 2.56 -11.37 0.94
C ILE A 262 3.49 -11.74 -0.21
N ALA A 263 3.58 -10.91 -1.24
CA ALA A 263 4.54 -11.03 -2.34
C ALA A 263 5.45 -9.80 -2.42
N PHE A 264 6.73 -10.00 -2.74
CA PHE A 264 7.70 -8.90 -2.79
C PHE A 264 8.89 -9.22 -3.70
N PRO A 265 9.52 -8.20 -4.30
CA PRO A 265 10.69 -8.36 -5.17
C PRO A 265 12.00 -8.45 -4.36
N SER A 266 13.09 -8.04 -4.94
CA SER A 266 14.43 -8.07 -4.33
C SER A 266 14.62 -7.02 -3.23
N SER A 267 15.59 -7.28 -2.34
CA SER A 267 16.09 -6.35 -1.32
C SER A 267 15.02 -5.85 -0.34
N SER A 268 14.08 -6.73 0.01
CA SER A 268 13.01 -6.43 0.96
C SER A 268 13.25 -7.11 2.31
N VAL A 269 12.73 -6.48 3.38
CA VAL A 269 12.72 -7.04 4.74
C VAL A 269 11.29 -7.38 5.11
N VAL A 270 10.99 -8.66 5.33
CA VAL A 270 9.66 -9.18 5.68
C VAL A 270 9.73 -9.86 7.04
N THR A 271 9.21 -9.22 8.07
CA THR A 271 9.43 -9.67 9.45
C THR A 271 8.21 -9.53 10.35
N GLY A 272 8.00 -10.51 11.22
CA GLY A 272 6.96 -10.44 12.25
C GLY A 272 5.53 -10.45 11.72
N ASN A 273 5.30 -10.83 10.45
CA ASN A 273 3.95 -10.86 9.90
C ASN A 273 3.21 -12.15 10.28
N THR A 274 1.89 -12.06 10.41
CA THR A 274 0.98 -13.21 10.54
C THR A 274 0.20 -13.35 9.23
N VAL A 275 0.33 -14.51 8.56
CA VAL A 275 -0.30 -14.78 7.26
C VAL A 275 -1.10 -16.07 7.35
N GLU A 276 -2.37 -16.05 6.95
CA GLU A 276 -3.28 -17.19 7.17
C GLU A 276 -4.23 -17.43 5.99
N ASN A 277 -4.45 -18.73 5.67
CA ASN A 277 -5.41 -19.24 4.70
C ASN A 277 -5.10 -18.98 3.21
N PHE A 278 -3.89 -18.65 2.83
CA PHE A 278 -3.50 -18.45 1.43
C PHE A 278 -2.98 -19.73 0.78
N SER A 279 -3.06 -19.82 -0.55
CA SER A 279 -2.36 -20.88 -1.31
C SER A 279 -0.85 -20.75 -1.18
N VAL A 280 -0.35 -19.51 -1.27
CA VAL A 280 1.04 -19.16 -0.95
C VAL A 280 1.01 -18.14 0.19
N GLY A 281 1.64 -18.46 1.32
CA GLY A 281 1.70 -17.54 2.44
C GLY A 281 2.57 -16.33 2.14
N ILE A 282 3.87 -16.54 1.94
CA ILE A 282 4.86 -15.50 1.63
C ILE A 282 5.63 -15.90 0.38
N TRP A 283 5.72 -15.01 -0.61
CA TRP A 283 6.43 -15.26 -1.86
C TRP A 283 7.57 -14.26 -2.06
N ALA A 284 8.80 -14.74 -1.91
CA ALA A 284 10.01 -14.00 -2.24
C ALA A 284 10.33 -14.17 -3.74
N LEU A 285 9.90 -13.19 -4.55
CA LEU A 285 10.04 -13.23 -6.01
C LEU A 285 11.46 -12.90 -6.49
N GLY A 286 12.27 -12.23 -5.69
CA GLY A 286 13.58 -11.72 -6.08
C GLY A 286 14.72 -12.10 -5.15
N ASN A 287 15.84 -11.41 -5.29
CA ASN A 287 17.08 -11.72 -4.62
C ASN A 287 17.32 -10.89 -3.36
N SER A 288 18.17 -11.39 -2.48
CA SER A 288 18.71 -10.68 -1.31
C SER A 288 17.62 -10.17 -0.35
N ASN A 289 16.56 -10.95 -0.18
CA ASN A 289 15.50 -10.65 0.77
C ASN A 289 15.81 -11.25 2.15
N SER A 290 15.31 -10.61 3.20
CA SER A 290 15.33 -11.11 4.56
C SER A 290 13.90 -11.42 5.02
N VAL A 291 13.58 -12.70 5.27
CA VAL A 291 12.27 -13.19 5.68
C VAL A 291 12.39 -13.84 7.05
N LYS A 292 12.06 -13.11 8.11
CA LYS A 292 12.36 -13.54 9.47
C LYS A 292 11.18 -13.41 10.42
N THR A 293 11.08 -14.34 11.35
CA THR A 293 10.12 -14.29 12.47
C THR A 293 8.66 -14.14 12.05
N ASN A 294 8.29 -14.56 10.83
CA ASN A 294 6.91 -14.56 10.38
C ASN A 294 6.19 -15.82 10.88
N GLN A 295 4.89 -15.71 11.09
CA GLN A 295 4.00 -16.83 11.32
C GLN A 295 3.12 -17.03 10.09
N VAL A 296 3.19 -18.23 9.48
CA VAL A 296 2.34 -18.60 8.34
C VAL A 296 1.57 -19.86 8.71
N SER A 297 0.25 -19.83 8.49
CA SER A 297 -0.58 -21.00 8.81
C SER A 297 -1.66 -21.25 7.76
N LEU A 298 -2.13 -22.50 7.70
CA LEU A 298 -3.19 -22.95 6.80
C LEU A 298 -2.89 -22.61 5.32
N ALA A 299 -1.62 -22.75 4.90
CA ALA A 299 -1.16 -22.48 3.55
C ALA A 299 -0.84 -23.75 2.76
N GLY A 300 -0.90 -23.68 1.42
CA GLY A 300 -0.40 -24.71 0.53
C GLY A 300 1.12 -24.70 0.45
N GLY A 301 1.73 -23.55 0.18
CA GLY A 301 3.16 -23.29 0.36
C GLY A 301 3.35 -22.15 1.36
N ALA A 302 3.96 -22.41 2.52
CA ALA A 302 4.06 -21.37 3.52
C ALA A 302 5.02 -20.24 3.08
N ILE A 303 6.24 -20.60 2.63
CA ILE A 303 7.19 -19.65 2.05
C ILE A 303 7.68 -20.21 0.71
N VAL A 304 7.53 -19.43 -0.36
CA VAL A 304 8.02 -19.76 -1.71
C VAL A 304 9.15 -18.82 -2.08
N ILE A 305 10.27 -19.36 -2.57
CA ILE A 305 11.47 -18.62 -2.92
C ILE A 305 11.75 -18.80 -4.42
N SER A 306 11.77 -17.71 -5.17
CA SER A 306 12.06 -17.72 -6.62
C SER A 306 13.40 -17.05 -6.97
N GLY A 307 14.16 -16.55 -5.99
CA GLY A 307 15.40 -15.81 -6.21
C GLY A 307 16.60 -16.36 -5.46
N ASN A 308 17.72 -15.63 -5.57
CA ASN A 308 19.01 -15.99 -4.99
C ASN A 308 19.33 -15.21 -3.72
N SER A 309 20.22 -15.77 -2.89
CA SER A 309 20.81 -15.07 -1.74
C SER A 309 19.76 -14.50 -0.76
N ASN A 310 18.63 -15.17 -0.60
CA ASN A 310 17.61 -14.83 0.39
C ASN A 310 17.94 -15.47 1.74
N ASP A 311 17.60 -14.80 2.83
CA ASP A 311 17.79 -15.23 4.19
C ASP A 311 16.44 -15.50 4.86
N ILE A 312 16.12 -16.77 5.09
CA ILE A 312 14.84 -17.27 5.61
C ILE A 312 15.08 -17.86 6.99
N GLU A 313 14.80 -17.11 8.02
CA GLU A 313 15.21 -17.44 9.37
C GLU A 313 14.11 -17.30 10.41
N SER A 314 14.06 -18.25 11.34
CA SER A 314 13.23 -18.17 12.55
C SER A 314 11.73 -17.97 12.28
N ASN A 315 11.22 -18.46 11.13
CA ASN A 315 9.79 -18.41 10.83
C ASN A 315 9.05 -19.59 11.47
N SER A 316 7.80 -19.41 11.83
CA SER A 316 6.89 -20.41 12.36
C SER A 316 5.82 -20.76 11.32
N LEU A 317 5.91 -21.98 10.76
CA LEU A 317 5.09 -22.46 9.64
C LEU A 317 4.21 -23.61 10.16
N LEU A 318 2.89 -23.37 10.27
CA LEU A 318 2.00 -24.21 11.05
C LEU A 318 0.78 -24.70 10.25
N ASN A 319 0.32 -25.92 10.50
CA ASN A 319 -0.91 -26.46 9.93
C ASN A 319 -0.94 -26.39 8.40
N LEU A 320 0.11 -26.86 7.75
CA LEU A 320 0.30 -26.77 6.30
C LEU A 320 -0.34 -27.97 5.60
N THR A 321 -1.62 -28.19 5.83
CA THR A 321 -2.35 -29.37 5.30
C THR A 321 -3.09 -29.08 4.00
N ARG A 322 -3.11 -27.83 3.55
CA ARG A 322 -3.78 -27.44 2.32
C ARG A 322 -2.99 -27.90 1.10
N ASP A 323 -3.67 -28.52 0.13
CA ASP A 323 -3.12 -28.88 -1.20
C ASP A 323 -1.80 -29.66 -1.17
N GLY A 324 -1.60 -30.51 -0.15
CA GLY A 324 -0.35 -31.25 0.03
C GLY A 324 0.80 -30.44 0.61
N GLY A 325 0.49 -29.47 1.41
CA GLY A 325 1.26 -28.38 2.02
C GLY A 325 2.76 -28.56 2.20
N SER A 326 3.52 -27.57 1.78
CA SER A 326 4.96 -27.47 2.00
C SER A 326 5.30 -26.29 2.92
N GLY A 327 6.34 -26.50 3.74
CA GLY A 327 6.86 -25.43 4.59
C GLY A 327 7.56 -24.36 3.77
N ILE A 328 8.73 -24.69 3.23
CA ILE A 328 9.52 -23.77 2.39
C ILE A 328 9.80 -24.45 1.06
N SER A 329 9.55 -23.77 -0.06
CA SER A 329 9.81 -24.32 -1.38
C SER A 329 10.64 -23.39 -2.24
N PHE A 330 11.61 -23.97 -2.93
CA PHE A 330 12.36 -23.32 -4.00
C PHE A 330 11.70 -23.68 -5.33
N ASN A 331 11.47 -22.68 -6.18
CA ASN A 331 10.91 -22.87 -7.52
C ASN A 331 11.95 -23.43 -8.50
N CYS A 332 12.68 -24.50 -8.13
CA CYS A 332 13.78 -25.10 -8.91
C CYS A 332 14.73 -24.09 -9.54
N THR A 333 14.77 -22.89 -9.00
CA THR A 333 15.62 -21.78 -9.38
C THR A 333 16.08 -21.10 -8.09
N GLY A 334 17.24 -20.55 -8.09
CA GLY A 334 17.74 -19.83 -6.92
C GLY A 334 18.73 -20.63 -6.09
N THR A 335 19.89 -20.01 -5.94
CA THR A 335 21.04 -20.54 -5.20
C THR A 335 21.53 -19.55 -4.18
N GLY A 336 22.38 -20.02 -3.25
CA GLY A 336 22.96 -19.18 -2.21
C GLY A 336 21.95 -18.70 -1.16
N ASN A 337 20.74 -19.28 -1.11
CA ASN A 337 19.78 -18.96 -0.06
C ASN A 337 20.16 -19.66 1.25
N THR A 338 19.87 -19.00 2.37
CA THR A 338 20.04 -19.53 3.72
C THR A 338 18.67 -19.79 4.35
N VAL A 339 18.40 -21.04 4.78
CA VAL A 339 17.15 -21.45 5.42
C VAL A 339 17.46 -22.12 6.73
N ILE A 340 17.38 -21.37 7.83
CA ILE A 340 17.81 -21.83 9.15
C ILE A 340 16.81 -21.46 10.25
N HIS A 341 16.82 -22.27 11.30
CA HIS A 341 16.07 -22.04 12.54
C HIS A 341 14.56 -21.91 12.37
N ASN A 342 13.98 -22.34 11.23
CA ASN A 342 12.53 -22.32 11.04
C ASN A 342 11.88 -23.49 11.74
N LEU A 343 10.69 -23.26 12.30
CA LEU A 343 9.80 -24.29 12.83
C LEU A 343 8.77 -24.65 11.75
N ILE A 344 8.73 -25.90 11.33
CA ILE A 344 7.77 -26.41 10.35
C ILE A 344 6.95 -27.53 11.00
N ASN A 345 5.64 -27.32 11.05
CA ASN A 345 4.74 -28.24 11.70
C ASN A 345 3.54 -28.60 10.80
N ASP A 346 3.11 -29.86 10.83
CA ASP A 346 1.98 -30.39 10.08
C ASP A 346 2.09 -30.11 8.56
N ALA A 347 3.13 -30.61 7.92
CA ALA A 347 3.37 -30.47 6.49
C ALA A 347 3.60 -31.81 5.80
N THR A 348 3.22 -31.93 4.53
CA THR A 348 3.59 -33.06 3.70
C THR A 348 5.10 -33.04 3.42
N VAL A 349 5.64 -31.88 3.06
CA VAL A 349 7.08 -31.67 2.85
C VAL A 349 7.51 -30.46 3.68
N GLY A 350 8.55 -30.62 4.50
CA GLY A 350 9.12 -29.53 5.26
C GLY A 350 9.79 -28.51 4.36
N ILE A 351 10.82 -28.94 3.62
CA ILE A 351 11.53 -28.08 2.66
C ILE A 351 11.63 -28.80 1.32
N VAL A 352 11.08 -28.23 0.27
CA VAL A 352 11.30 -28.64 -1.12
C VAL A 352 12.60 -27.98 -1.58
N ASN A 353 13.68 -28.76 -1.59
CA ASN A 353 15.02 -28.24 -1.78
C ASN A 353 15.40 -28.01 -3.25
N HIS A 354 16.37 -27.13 -3.48
CA HIS A 354 17.14 -26.96 -4.71
C HIS A 354 18.63 -26.89 -4.36
N SER A 355 19.48 -27.38 -5.25
CA SER A 355 20.95 -27.41 -5.01
C SER A 355 21.55 -26.00 -4.80
N GLY A 356 22.65 -25.94 -4.06
CA GLY A 356 23.37 -24.67 -3.83
C GLY A 356 22.79 -23.77 -2.76
N ASN A 357 21.87 -24.27 -1.91
CA ASN A 357 21.33 -23.56 -0.76
C ASN A 357 21.83 -24.16 0.57
N THR A 358 21.91 -23.34 1.61
CA THR A 358 22.23 -23.76 2.97
C THR A 358 20.94 -24.04 3.73
N ILE A 359 20.71 -25.29 4.13
CA ILE A 359 19.47 -25.71 4.80
C ILE A 359 19.85 -26.47 6.08
N SER A 360 20.03 -25.78 7.18
CA SER A 360 20.23 -26.40 8.50
C SER A 360 20.82 -25.39 9.48
N PRO A 361 20.41 -25.43 10.77
CA PRO A 361 19.38 -26.28 11.36
C PRO A 361 17.96 -25.74 11.18
N ASN A 362 16.95 -26.65 11.05
CA ASN A 362 15.52 -26.32 11.13
C ASN A 362 14.83 -27.36 12.03
N THR A 363 13.68 -27.03 12.59
CA THR A 363 12.89 -27.91 13.45
C THR A 363 11.65 -28.41 12.72
N TYR A 364 11.40 -29.72 12.76
CA TYR A 364 10.26 -30.36 12.10
C TYR A 364 9.41 -31.12 13.13
N SER A 365 8.10 -30.96 13.03
CA SER A 365 7.13 -31.69 13.83
C SER A 365 5.97 -32.11 12.96
N ASN A 366 5.62 -33.42 13.00
CA ASN A 366 4.57 -34.03 12.16
C ASN A 366 4.75 -33.68 10.66
N VAL A 367 5.95 -33.91 10.13
CA VAL A 367 6.32 -33.65 8.73
C VAL A 367 6.69 -35.00 8.07
N ALA A 368 6.00 -35.36 6.99
CA ALA A 368 6.18 -36.65 6.35
C ALA A 368 7.56 -36.75 5.64
N VAL A 369 8.00 -35.72 4.95
CA VAL A 369 9.31 -35.58 4.34
C VAL A 369 9.96 -34.31 4.81
N GLN A 370 11.00 -34.39 5.62
CA GLN A 370 11.63 -33.17 6.17
C GLN A 370 12.30 -32.31 5.10
N ILE A 371 13.11 -32.93 4.24
CA ILE A 371 13.76 -32.23 3.12
C ILE A 371 13.64 -33.14 1.90
N SER A 372 13.05 -32.63 0.82
CA SER A 372 12.99 -33.38 -0.44
C SER A 372 14.35 -33.40 -1.14
N PRO A 373 14.62 -34.37 -2.01
CA PRO A 373 15.76 -34.32 -2.93
C PRO A 373 15.74 -33.02 -3.74
N PRO A 374 16.92 -32.49 -4.14
CA PRO A 374 16.99 -31.33 -5.02
C PRO A 374 16.29 -31.60 -6.37
N CYS A 375 15.58 -30.63 -6.88
CA CYS A 375 15.01 -30.69 -8.23
C CYS A 375 16.05 -30.39 -9.36
#